data_16c9e7251467be03ffa79754d9f84af2
#
_entry.id   16c9e7251467be03ffa79754d9f84af2
#
_cell.length_a   1.000
_cell.length_b   1.000
_cell.length_c   1.000
_cell.angle_alpha   90.00
_cell.angle_beta   90.00
_cell.angle_gamma   90.00
#
_symmetry.space_group_name_H-M   'P 1'
#
loop_
_entity.id
_entity.type
_entity.pdbx_description
1 polymer ?
#
loop_
_entity_poly.entity_id
_entity_poly.type
_entity_poly.pdbx_seq_one_letter_code
_entity_poly.pdbx_strand_id
1 'polypeptide(L)'
;MLLPYLACCAAARQFDALSLVKVAAVSLAAALWYKVLPFTPPADLAFLGFLAAIVMTGYFDRVYPVPYPGLQTAILGRMGLFHSSVLVLMLQRRIVETGYGFLPNRREWRIGLTHYLGFLPIAAALVFPLKIVHLAAPAAMWKIAATFLGFLWVVALFEEFIFRGVLQQWLEEWTWSRGAALVLTSLLFGAVHLWFRGFPNWRWALLAAALGWFCGHARNRAGSIRAGVVTHALVVATWRGFFT
;
A
#
# COMPACT_ATOMS: atom_id res chain seq x y z
N MET A 1 -11.28 -13.11 2.89
CA MET A 1 -12.29 -12.18 2.34
C MET A 1 -13.72 -12.61 2.62
N LEU A 2 -14.07 -13.91 2.51
CA LEU A 2 -15.46 -14.40 2.66
C LEU A 2 -16.06 -14.19 4.07
N LEU A 3 -15.33 -14.53 5.14
CA LEU A 3 -15.84 -14.38 6.51
C LEU A 3 -16.23 -12.92 6.84
N PRO A 4 -15.38 -11.92 6.60
CA PRO A 4 -15.79 -10.52 6.79
C PRO A 4 -16.99 -10.12 5.92
N TYR A 5 -17.11 -10.61 4.69
CA TYR A 5 -18.26 -10.38 3.85
C TYR A 5 -19.56 -10.90 4.51
N LEU A 6 -19.56 -12.16 4.93
CA LEU A 6 -20.71 -12.77 5.60
C LEU A 6 -21.08 -12.05 6.90
N ALA A 7 -20.10 -11.61 7.68
CA ALA A 7 -20.34 -10.81 8.87
C ALA A 7 -21.00 -9.45 8.54
N CYS A 8 -20.56 -8.78 7.48
CA CYS A 8 -21.21 -7.56 7.00
C CYS A 8 -22.65 -7.81 6.52
N CYS A 9 -22.90 -8.92 5.82
CA CYS A 9 -24.24 -9.32 5.38
C CYS A 9 -25.18 -9.53 6.59
N ALA A 10 -24.69 -10.25 7.60
CA ALA A 10 -25.47 -10.49 8.84
C ALA A 10 -25.77 -9.17 9.56
N ALA A 11 -24.81 -8.28 9.70
CA ALA A 11 -24.97 -6.98 10.35
C ALA A 11 -25.92 -6.05 9.54
N ALA A 12 -25.81 -6.05 8.21
CA ALA A 12 -26.66 -5.26 7.33
C ALA A 12 -28.05 -5.88 7.12
N ARG A 13 -28.25 -7.13 7.53
CA ARG A 13 -29.44 -7.95 7.22
C ARG A 13 -29.72 -8.00 5.69
N GLN A 14 -28.66 -7.97 4.89
CA GLN A 14 -28.70 -8.03 3.44
C GLN A 14 -27.72 -9.10 2.96
N PHE A 15 -28.20 -10.03 2.15
CA PHE A 15 -27.41 -11.07 1.54
C PHE A 15 -27.58 -11.03 0.03
N ASP A 16 -26.48 -10.91 -0.69
CA ASP A 16 -26.44 -11.00 -2.15
C ASP A 16 -25.54 -12.17 -2.59
N ALA A 17 -26.16 -13.20 -3.15
CA ALA A 17 -25.45 -14.39 -3.62
C ALA A 17 -24.44 -14.06 -4.73
N LEU A 18 -24.76 -13.12 -5.62
CA LEU A 18 -23.85 -12.71 -6.69
C LEU A 18 -22.61 -12.02 -6.13
N SER A 19 -22.76 -11.17 -5.13
CA SER A 19 -21.63 -10.55 -4.43
C SER A 19 -20.79 -11.57 -3.67
N LEU A 20 -21.40 -12.60 -3.06
CA LEU A 20 -20.67 -13.71 -2.46
C LEU A 20 -19.82 -14.45 -3.51
N VAL A 21 -20.39 -14.79 -4.66
CA VAL A 21 -19.68 -15.43 -5.76
C VAL A 21 -18.52 -14.54 -6.26
N LYS A 22 -18.73 -13.25 -6.40
CA LYS A 22 -17.68 -12.29 -6.78
C LYS A 22 -16.54 -12.26 -5.78
N VAL A 23 -16.81 -12.20 -4.47
CA VAL A 23 -15.78 -12.23 -3.42
C VAL A 23 -15.05 -13.57 -3.41
N ALA A 24 -15.77 -14.69 -3.61
CA ALA A 24 -15.19 -16.01 -3.70
C ALA A 24 -14.24 -16.12 -4.92
N ALA A 25 -14.67 -15.62 -6.09
CA ALA A 25 -13.87 -15.65 -7.31
C ALA A 25 -12.56 -14.89 -7.16
N VAL A 26 -12.59 -13.66 -6.61
CA VAL A 26 -11.37 -12.88 -6.33
C VAL A 26 -10.49 -13.59 -5.30
N SER A 27 -11.08 -14.19 -4.26
CA SER A 27 -10.33 -14.93 -3.24
C SER A 27 -9.63 -16.16 -3.83
N LEU A 28 -10.31 -16.92 -4.66
CA LEU A 28 -9.76 -18.10 -5.33
C LEU A 28 -8.70 -17.71 -6.37
N ALA A 29 -8.98 -16.69 -7.19
CA ALA A 29 -8.02 -16.20 -8.17
C ALA A 29 -6.70 -15.79 -7.50
N ALA A 30 -6.76 -15.01 -6.43
CA ALA A 30 -5.57 -14.63 -5.67
C ALA A 30 -4.87 -15.86 -5.07
N ALA A 31 -5.62 -16.76 -4.40
CA ALA A 31 -5.05 -17.91 -3.69
C ALA A 31 -4.45 -18.98 -4.61
N LEU A 32 -4.97 -19.14 -5.81
CA LEU A 32 -4.55 -20.18 -6.77
C LEU A 32 -3.59 -19.66 -7.84
N TRP A 33 -3.27 -18.38 -7.86
CA TRP A 33 -2.50 -17.72 -8.94
C TRP A 33 -1.24 -18.51 -9.31
N TYR A 34 -0.36 -18.71 -8.36
CA TYR A 34 0.90 -19.44 -8.57
C TYR A 34 0.78 -20.96 -8.38
N LYS A 35 -0.42 -21.50 -8.18
CA LYS A 35 -0.69 -22.93 -8.31
C LYS A 35 -1.01 -23.29 -9.76
N VAL A 36 -1.57 -22.35 -10.52
CA VAL A 36 -2.02 -22.55 -11.90
C VAL A 36 -1.03 -21.93 -12.90
N LEU A 37 -0.46 -20.77 -12.58
CA LEU A 37 0.46 -20.04 -13.47
C LEU A 37 1.92 -20.28 -13.09
N PRO A 38 2.85 -20.29 -14.08
CA PRO A 38 4.27 -20.47 -13.84
C PRO A 38 4.89 -19.23 -13.14
N PHE A 39 6.05 -19.43 -12.50
CA PHE A 39 6.83 -18.35 -11.87
C PHE A 39 7.64 -17.58 -12.91
N THR A 40 6.98 -16.76 -13.70
CA THR A 40 7.59 -15.98 -14.79
C THR A 40 7.29 -14.49 -14.63
N PRO A 41 8.16 -13.59 -15.12
CA PRO A 41 7.92 -12.14 -15.04
C PRO A 41 6.56 -11.69 -15.57
N PRO A 42 6.03 -12.20 -16.71
CA PRO A 42 4.68 -11.85 -17.14
C PRO A 42 3.59 -12.26 -16.16
N ALA A 43 3.68 -13.45 -15.53
CA ALA A 43 2.71 -13.90 -14.54
C ALA A 43 2.81 -13.07 -13.23
N ASP A 44 4.02 -12.67 -12.85
CA ASP A 44 4.29 -11.79 -11.73
C ASP A 44 3.67 -10.40 -11.94
N LEU A 45 3.90 -9.80 -13.10
CA LEU A 45 3.32 -8.50 -13.47
C LEU A 45 1.79 -8.57 -13.59
N ALA A 46 1.26 -9.67 -14.16
CA ALA A 46 -0.17 -9.89 -14.24
C ALA A 46 -0.83 -10.02 -12.86
N PHE A 47 -0.13 -10.64 -11.86
CA PHE A 47 -0.60 -10.68 -10.48
C PHE A 47 -0.69 -9.29 -9.86
N LEU A 48 0.36 -8.47 -10.02
CA LEU A 48 0.33 -7.09 -9.54
C LEU A 48 -0.75 -6.26 -10.25
N GLY A 49 -0.93 -6.44 -11.56
CA GLY A 49 -2.00 -5.82 -12.34
C GLY A 49 -3.39 -6.23 -11.86
N PHE A 50 -3.59 -7.51 -11.54
CA PHE A 50 -4.82 -8.02 -10.94
C PHE A 50 -5.12 -7.34 -9.60
N LEU A 51 -4.14 -7.26 -8.69
CA LEU A 51 -4.30 -6.57 -7.41
C LEU A 51 -4.65 -5.09 -7.60
N ALA A 52 -3.91 -4.40 -8.47
CA ALA A 52 -4.15 -3.00 -8.79
C ALA A 52 -5.57 -2.79 -9.36
N ALA A 53 -6.00 -3.62 -10.29
CA ALA A 53 -7.34 -3.54 -10.88
C ALA A 53 -8.44 -3.68 -9.82
N ILE A 54 -8.35 -4.66 -8.93
CA ILE A 54 -9.34 -4.85 -7.86
C ILE A 54 -9.40 -3.64 -6.92
N VAL A 55 -8.25 -3.07 -6.55
CA VAL A 55 -8.18 -1.93 -5.64
C VAL A 55 -8.63 -0.64 -6.32
N MET A 56 -8.10 -0.33 -7.52
CA MET A 56 -8.34 0.94 -8.22
C MET A 56 -9.77 1.06 -8.77
N THR A 57 -10.41 -0.05 -9.12
CA THR A 57 -11.81 -0.02 -9.59
C THR A 57 -12.83 0.13 -8.45
N GLY A 58 -12.41 0.16 -7.19
CA GLY A 58 -13.34 0.21 -6.06
C GLY A 58 -14.22 -1.05 -5.97
N TYR A 59 -13.65 -2.21 -6.31
CA TYR A 59 -14.39 -3.46 -6.38
C TYR A 59 -15.14 -3.79 -5.09
N PHE A 60 -14.47 -3.68 -3.95
CA PHE A 60 -15.08 -4.00 -2.65
C PHE A 60 -16.14 -2.99 -2.21
N ASP A 61 -16.06 -1.74 -2.66
CA ASP A 61 -17.08 -0.72 -2.38
C ASP A 61 -18.43 -1.06 -3.02
N ARG A 62 -18.42 -1.85 -4.11
CA ARG A 62 -19.63 -2.30 -4.83
C ARG A 62 -20.16 -3.65 -4.35
N VAL A 63 -19.35 -4.40 -3.61
CA VAL A 63 -19.69 -5.79 -3.27
C VAL A 63 -20.01 -5.95 -1.78
N TYR A 64 -19.34 -5.20 -0.88
CA TYR A 64 -19.57 -5.30 0.55
C TYR A 64 -20.77 -4.47 0.97
N PRO A 65 -21.76 -5.05 1.69
CA PRO A 65 -22.89 -4.29 2.20
C PRO A 65 -22.45 -3.38 3.36
N VAL A 66 -23.09 -2.23 3.46
CA VAL A 66 -22.83 -1.20 4.49
C VAL A 66 -23.92 -1.24 5.54
N PRO A 67 -23.69 -1.79 6.76
CA PRO A 67 -24.69 -1.91 7.81
C PRO A 67 -25.17 -0.57 8.35
N TYR A 68 -24.29 0.42 8.41
CA TYR A 68 -24.57 1.76 8.95
C TYR A 68 -24.00 2.84 8.04
N PRO A 69 -24.69 3.97 7.86
CA PRO A 69 -24.18 5.09 7.09
C PRO A 69 -22.78 5.54 7.56
N GLY A 70 -21.84 5.71 6.64
CA GLY A 70 -20.47 6.13 6.93
C GLY A 70 -19.49 5.02 7.32
N LEU A 71 -19.95 3.77 7.53
CA LEU A 71 -19.06 2.64 7.78
C LEU A 71 -18.42 2.14 6.49
N GLN A 72 -17.10 2.16 6.42
CA GLN A 72 -16.34 1.72 5.23
C GLN A 72 -16.02 0.22 5.26
N THR A 73 -17.02 -0.63 5.06
CA THR A 73 -16.87 -2.10 5.09
C THR A 73 -15.94 -2.65 4.01
N ALA A 74 -15.83 -1.95 2.88
CA ALA A 74 -14.92 -2.30 1.79
C ALA A 74 -13.45 -2.46 2.23
N ILE A 75 -13.04 -1.78 3.31
CA ILE A 75 -11.69 -1.92 3.88
C ILE A 75 -11.39 -3.35 4.31
N LEU A 76 -12.39 -4.09 4.79
CA LEU A 76 -12.23 -5.48 5.22
C LEU A 76 -11.91 -6.39 4.02
N GLY A 77 -12.54 -6.15 2.87
CA GLY A 77 -12.24 -6.85 1.64
C GLY A 77 -10.84 -6.54 1.12
N ARG A 78 -10.44 -5.26 1.14
CA ARG A 78 -9.09 -4.82 0.76
C ARG A 78 -8.03 -5.43 1.68
N MET A 79 -8.23 -5.39 2.98
CA MET A 79 -7.32 -6.04 3.95
C MET A 79 -7.21 -7.55 3.70
N GLY A 80 -8.33 -8.21 3.45
CA GLY A 80 -8.34 -9.64 3.10
C GLY A 80 -7.54 -9.94 1.83
N LEU A 81 -7.68 -9.12 0.78
CA LEU A 81 -6.90 -9.22 -0.44
C LEU A 81 -5.40 -9.02 -0.17
N PHE A 82 -5.05 -7.99 0.60
CA PHE A 82 -3.67 -7.67 0.95
C PHE A 82 -2.98 -8.80 1.70
N HIS A 83 -3.60 -9.32 2.75
CA HIS A 83 -3.03 -10.43 3.52
C HIS A 83 -2.92 -11.71 2.68
N SER A 84 -3.94 -12.01 1.87
CA SER A 84 -3.89 -13.16 0.95
C SER A 84 -2.75 -13.02 -0.06
N SER A 85 -2.54 -11.82 -0.60
CA SER A 85 -1.45 -11.54 -1.55
C SER A 85 -0.08 -11.68 -0.93
N VAL A 86 0.10 -11.19 0.31
CA VAL A 86 1.34 -11.38 1.07
C VAL A 86 1.63 -12.87 1.26
N LEU A 87 0.63 -13.65 1.70
CA LEU A 87 0.79 -15.09 1.89
C LEU A 87 1.12 -15.81 0.57
N VAL A 88 0.44 -15.48 -0.52
CA VAL A 88 0.67 -16.06 -1.84
C VAL A 88 2.08 -15.75 -2.34
N LEU A 89 2.51 -14.51 -2.24
CA LEU A 89 3.85 -14.09 -2.67
C LEU A 89 4.96 -14.70 -1.80
N MET A 90 4.78 -14.76 -0.48
CA MET A 90 5.77 -15.33 0.42
C MET A 90 5.81 -16.87 0.38
N LEU A 91 4.65 -17.54 0.37
CA LEU A 91 4.59 -19.01 0.51
C LEU A 91 4.60 -19.75 -0.82
N GLN A 92 3.94 -19.23 -1.85
CA GLN A 92 3.88 -19.88 -3.17
C GLN A 92 4.98 -19.37 -4.10
N ARG A 93 5.06 -18.03 -4.30
CA ARG A 93 6.10 -17.42 -5.15
C ARG A 93 7.47 -17.42 -4.46
N ARG A 94 7.50 -17.64 -3.13
CA ARG A 94 8.71 -17.76 -2.30
C ARG A 94 9.60 -16.51 -2.34
N ILE A 95 8.99 -15.32 -2.29
CA ILE A 95 9.74 -14.08 -2.15
C ILE A 95 10.30 -14.03 -0.73
N VAL A 96 11.61 -13.93 -0.62
CA VAL A 96 12.37 -13.92 0.63
C VAL A 96 13.03 -12.55 0.87
N GLU A 97 13.63 -12.36 2.05
CA GLU A 97 14.45 -11.17 2.38
C GLU A 97 13.71 -9.82 2.28
N THR A 98 12.38 -9.84 2.32
CA THR A 98 11.59 -8.59 2.29
C THR A 98 11.72 -7.82 3.60
N GLY A 99 12.02 -8.50 4.71
CA GLY A 99 11.93 -7.94 6.06
C GLY A 99 10.48 -7.62 6.47
N TYR A 100 9.48 -8.31 5.86
CA TYR A 100 8.08 -8.16 6.24
C TYR A 100 7.86 -8.47 7.73
N GLY A 101 7.10 -7.63 8.43
CA GLY A 101 6.77 -7.82 9.83
C GLY A 101 6.17 -6.56 10.44
N PHE A 102 5.44 -6.74 11.54
CA PHE A 102 4.65 -5.67 12.17
C PHE A 102 5.47 -4.75 13.09
N LEU A 103 6.62 -5.22 13.60
CA LEU A 103 7.40 -4.49 14.59
C LEU A 103 8.78 -4.14 14.03
N PRO A 104 9.02 -2.87 13.67
CA PRO A 104 10.36 -2.42 13.30
C PRO A 104 11.31 -2.48 14.50
N ASN A 105 12.55 -2.91 14.30
CA ASN A 105 13.59 -2.89 15.31
C ASN A 105 14.21 -1.48 15.47
N ARG A 106 15.07 -1.29 16.48
CA ARG A 106 15.70 0.02 16.76
C ARG A 106 16.46 0.62 15.56
N ARG A 107 17.13 -0.22 14.77
CA ARG A 107 17.86 0.22 13.57
C ARG A 107 16.90 0.68 12.49
N GLU A 108 15.83 -0.06 12.26
CA GLU A 108 14.78 0.27 11.28
C GLU A 108 14.03 1.55 11.64
N TRP A 109 13.71 1.74 12.93
CA TRP A 109 13.14 2.99 13.44
C TRP A 109 14.07 4.17 13.17
N ARG A 110 15.37 4.05 13.52
CA ARG A 110 16.34 5.13 13.29
C ARG A 110 16.47 5.46 11.80
N ILE A 111 16.58 4.44 10.93
CA ILE A 111 16.69 4.64 9.49
C ILE A 111 15.39 5.27 8.96
N GLY A 112 14.23 4.75 9.33
CA GLY A 112 12.94 5.29 8.90
C GLY A 112 12.74 6.74 9.32
N LEU A 113 13.05 7.08 10.56
CA LEU A 113 12.97 8.46 11.06
C LEU A 113 13.93 9.40 10.33
N THR A 114 15.18 8.98 10.08
CA THR A 114 16.13 9.84 9.34
C THR A 114 15.69 10.09 7.91
N HIS A 115 15.06 9.09 7.24
CA HIS A 115 14.51 9.27 5.90
C HIS A 115 13.25 10.14 5.90
N TYR A 116 12.39 10.00 6.90
CA TYR A 116 11.27 10.89 7.11
C TYR A 116 11.73 12.35 7.27
N LEU A 117 12.68 12.61 8.16
CA LEU A 117 13.22 13.96 8.37
C LEU A 117 13.90 14.52 7.11
N GLY A 118 14.61 13.67 6.35
CA GLY A 118 15.21 14.04 5.07
C GLY A 118 14.16 14.31 3.96
N PHE A 119 13.01 13.65 4.01
CA PHE A 119 11.90 13.88 3.08
C PHE A 119 11.18 15.22 3.32
N LEU A 120 11.07 15.68 4.57
CA LEU A 120 10.31 16.88 4.92
C LEU A 120 10.69 18.14 4.11
N PRO A 121 11.98 18.51 3.93
CA PRO A 121 12.33 19.66 3.12
C PRO A 121 11.98 19.47 1.64
N ILE A 122 12.10 18.27 1.10
CA ILE A 122 11.70 17.97 -0.28
C ILE A 122 10.18 18.05 -0.42
N ALA A 123 9.45 17.49 0.54
CA ALA A 123 7.98 17.62 0.57
C ALA A 123 7.57 19.10 0.63
N ALA A 124 8.16 19.90 1.51
CA ALA A 124 7.87 21.33 1.61
C ALA A 124 8.15 22.08 0.30
N ALA A 125 9.28 21.79 -0.36
CA ALA A 125 9.65 22.37 -1.64
C ALA A 125 8.67 21.99 -2.78
N LEU A 126 7.96 20.88 -2.67
CA LEU A 126 6.95 20.45 -3.63
C LEU A 126 5.55 20.94 -3.26
N VAL A 127 5.12 20.74 -2.01
CA VAL A 127 3.71 20.93 -1.64
C VAL A 127 3.28 22.38 -1.65
N PHE A 128 4.14 23.32 -1.21
CA PHE A 128 3.78 24.73 -1.14
C PHE A 128 3.75 25.41 -2.52
N PRO A 129 4.79 25.33 -3.38
CA PRO A 129 4.74 25.95 -4.71
C PRO A 129 3.68 25.31 -5.61
N LEU A 130 3.49 24.00 -5.52
CA LEU A 130 2.50 23.29 -6.34
C LEU A 130 1.09 23.32 -5.76
N LYS A 131 0.90 23.94 -4.58
CA LYS A 131 -0.40 24.02 -3.89
C LYS A 131 -1.08 22.65 -3.77
N ILE A 132 -0.31 21.63 -3.35
CA ILE A 132 -0.79 20.25 -3.24
C ILE A 132 -1.68 20.10 -2.01
N VAL A 133 -1.32 20.77 -0.92
CA VAL A 133 -2.02 20.75 0.38
C VAL A 133 -2.06 22.16 0.97
N HIS A 134 -2.99 22.36 1.89
CA HIS A 134 -3.10 23.60 2.67
C HIS A 134 -2.92 23.29 4.15
N LEU A 135 -2.31 24.22 4.90
CA LEU A 135 -2.25 24.09 6.35
C LEU A 135 -3.66 24.10 6.94
N ALA A 136 -3.91 23.19 7.84
CA ALA A 136 -5.17 23.05 8.56
C ALA A 136 -4.95 23.15 10.07
N ALA A 137 -6.01 23.36 10.81
CA ALA A 137 -5.97 23.22 12.27
C ALA A 137 -5.52 21.77 12.62
N PRO A 138 -4.59 21.60 13.58
CA PRO A 138 -4.10 20.29 13.95
C PRO A 138 -5.23 19.35 14.33
N ALA A 139 -5.21 18.14 13.80
CA ALA A 139 -6.13 17.09 14.21
C ALA A 139 -5.87 16.70 15.67
N ALA A 140 -6.88 16.17 16.34
CA ALA A 140 -6.71 15.66 17.71
C ALA A 140 -5.60 14.58 17.75
N MET A 141 -4.76 14.62 18.78
CA MET A 141 -3.58 13.74 18.90
C MET A 141 -3.90 12.27 18.75
N TRP A 142 -5.04 11.81 19.29
CA TRP A 142 -5.47 10.41 19.13
C TRP A 142 -5.75 10.05 17.65
N LYS A 143 -6.25 10.99 16.83
CA LYS A 143 -6.48 10.77 15.39
C LYS A 143 -5.15 10.65 14.65
N ILE A 144 -4.16 11.47 15.02
CA ILE A 144 -2.81 11.39 14.44
C ILE A 144 -2.17 10.05 14.79
N ALA A 145 -2.23 9.65 16.07
CA ALA A 145 -1.73 8.36 16.53
C ALA A 145 -2.43 7.18 15.86
N ALA A 146 -3.76 7.20 15.77
CA ALA A 146 -4.55 6.17 15.10
C ALA A 146 -4.21 6.10 13.60
N THR A 147 -4.05 7.24 12.93
CA THR A 147 -3.60 7.29 11.53
C THR A 147 -2.22 6.68 11.37
N PHE A 148 -1.28 7.06 12.24
CA PHE A 148 0.08 6.51 12.22
C PHE A 148 0.07 4.98 12.36
N LEU A 149 -0.62 4.45 13.38
CA LEU A 149 -0.71 3.00 13.62
C LEU A 149 -1.44 2.27 12.48
N GLY A 150 -2.53 2.84 11.96
CA GLY A 150 -3.25 2.28 10.82
C GLY A 150 -2.40 2.20 9.56
N PHE A 151 -1.57 3.22 9.29
CA PHE A 151 -0.61 3.17 8.19
C PHE A 151 0.54 2.21 8.48
N LEU A 152 1.13 2.28 9.66
CA LEU A 152 2.26 1.44 10.05
C LEU A 152 1.95 -0.06 9.87
N TRP A 153 0.74 -0.50 10.26
CA TRP A 153 0.40 -1.93 10.32
C TRP A 153 -0.51 -2.41 9.20
N VAL A 154 -1.12 -1.52 8.43
CA VAL A 154 -2.06 -1.91 7.39
C VAL A 154 -1.66 -1.34 6.04
N VAL A 155 -1.81 -0.04 5.82
CA VAL A 155 -1.72 0.53 4.48
C VAL A 155 -0.27 0.62 4.01
N ALA A 156 0.59 1.33 4.76
CA ALA A 156 2.01 1.46 4.38
C ALA A 156 2.73 0.11 4.42
N LEU A 157 2.42 -0.77 5.37
CA LEU A 157 3.00 -2.12 5.42
C LEU A 157 2.74 -2.89 4.13
N PHE A 158 1.51 -2.84 3.61
CA PHE A 158 1.16 -3.53 2.38
C PHE A 158 1.79 -2.85 1.16
N GLU A 159 1.70 -1.52 1.05
CA GLU A 159 2.27 -0.79 -0.07
C GLU A 159 3.79 -0.95 -0.14
N GLU A 160 4.49 -0.84 0.99
CA GLU A 160 5.93 -1.08 1.04
C GLU A 160 6.29 -2.54 0.73
N PHE A 161 5.45 -3.50 1.15
CA PHE A 161 5.66 -4.90 0.78
C PHE A 161 5.56 -5.08 -0.74
N ILE A 162 4.52 -4.57 -1.39
CA ILE A 162 4.36 -4.71 -2.85
C ILE A 162 5.46 -3.96 -3.61
N PHE A 163 5.71 -2.68 -3.26
CA PHE A 163 6.64 -1.86 -4.03
C PHE A 163 8.11 -2.16 -3.70
N ARG A 164 8.46 -2.33 -2.42
CA ARG A 164 9.87 -2.46 -2.00
C ARG A 164 10.27 -3.91 -1.72
N GLY A 165 9.33 -4.69 -1.17
CA GLY A 165 9.55 -6.11 -0.90
C GLY A 165 9.47 -6.97 -2.15
N VAL A 166 8.63 -6.61 -3.12
CA VAL A 166 8.36 -7.43 -4.31
C VAL A 166 8.89 -6.74 -5.57
N LEU A 167 8.26 -5.65 -6.00
CA LEU A 167 8.53 -5.03 -7.30
C LEU A 167 9.98 -4.51 -7.40
N GLN A 168 10.49 -3.87 -6.36
CA GLN A 168 11.87 -3.39 -6.36
C GLN A 168 12.88 -4.54 -6.41
N GLN A 169 12.62 -5.68 -5.72
CA GLN A 169 13.48 -6.87 -5.84
C GLN A 169 13.46 -7.43 -7.26
N TRP A 170 12.29 -7.60 -7.86
CA TRP A 170 12.20 -8.08 -9.24
C TRP A 170 12.89 -7.15 -10.22
N LEU A 171 12.74 -5.85 -10.06
CA LEU A 171 13.46 -4.87 -10.90
C LEU A 171 14.97 -4.89 -10.65
N GLU A 172 15.44 -5.15 -9.43
CA GLU A 172 16.86 -5.37 -9.15
C GLU A 172 17.38 -6.61 -9.91
N GLU A 173 16.63 -7.69 -9.92
CA GLU A 173 16.96 -8.91 -10.66
C GLU A 173 16.95 -8.68 -12.19
N TRP A 174 15.92 -8.00 -12.71
CA TRP A 174 15.77 -7.80 -14.17
C TRP A 174 16.69 -6.74 -14.74
N THR A 175 17.04 -5.70 -13.98
CA THR A 175 17.90 -4.61 -14.46
C THR A 175 19.36 -4.77 -14.03
N TRP A 176 19.67 -5.71 -13.14
CA TRP A 176 20.98 -5.89 -12.53
C TRP A 176 21.51 -4.62 -11.86
N SER A 177 20.62 -3.70 -11.48
CA SER A 177 20.95 -2.39 -10.94
C SER A 177 20.01 -1.98 -9.81
N ARG A 178 20.53 -1.87 -8.59
CA ARG A 178 19.81 -1.35 -7.43
C ARG A 178 19.34 0.09 -7.63
N GLY A 179 20.15 0.91 -8.31
CA GLY A 179 19.81 2.31 -8.59
C GLY A 179 18.64 2.42 -9.58
N ALA A 180 18.69 1.67 -10.68
CA ALA A 180 17.63 1.64 -11.68
C ALA A 180 16.32 1.11 -11.06
N ALA A 181 16.38 0.02 -10.29
CA ALA A 181 15.23 -0.54 -9.61
C ALA A 181 14.58 0.47 -8.65
N LEU A 182 15.38 1.18 -7.85
CA LEU A 182 14.91 2.23 -6.95
C LEU A 182 14.17 3.35 -7.71
N VAL A 183 14.77 3.86 -8.82
CA VAL A 183 14.14 4.91 -9.64
C VAL A 183 12.83 4.42 -10.25
N LEU A 184 12.86 3.26 -10.93
CA LEU A 184 11.68 2.70 -11.59
C LEU A 184 10.54 2.44 -10.60
N THR A 185 10.84 1.82 -9.45
CA THR A 185 9.83 1.57 -8.42
C THR A 185 9.25 2.86 -7.85
N SER A 186 10.09 3.88 -7.66
CA SER A 186 9.63 5.18 -7.18
C SER A 186 8.71 5.87 -8.20
N LEU A 187 9.05 5.83 -9.49
CA LEU A 187 8.20 6.35 -10.56
C LEU A 187 6.86 5.60 -10.65
N LEU A 188 6.88 4.27 -10.56
CA LEU A 188 5.66 3.45 -10.55
C LEU A 188 4.81 3.73 -9.31
N PHE A 189 5.43 3.94 -8.13
CA PHE A 189 4.71 4.36 -6.93
C PHE A 189 4.04 5.74 -7.12
N GLY A 190 4.71 6.67 -7.78
CA GLY A 190 4.10 7.94 -8.21
C GLY A 190 2.97 7.74 -9.20
N ALA A 191 3.15 6.89 -10.21
CA ALA A 191 2.19 6.67 -11.28
C ALA A 191 0.83 6.15 -10.75
N VAL A 192 0.81 5.24 -9.77
CA VAL A 192 -0.44 4.77 -9.17
C VAL A 192 -1.19 5.86 -8.40
N HIS A 193 -0.51 6.93 -8.02
CA HIS A 193 -1.12 8.10 -7.35
C HIS A 193 -1.69 9.14 -8.33
N LEU A 194 -1.57 8.95 -9.65
CA LEU A 194 -2.21 9.81 -10.65
C LEU A 194 -3.74 9.85 -10.50
N TRP A 195 -4.34 8.77 -9.97
CA TRP A 195 -5.79 8.67 -9.72
C TRP A 195 -6.22 9.21 -8.35
N PHE A 196 -5.28 9.58 -7.49
CA PHE A 196 -5.60 10.07 -6.15
C PHE A 196 -6.24 11.47 -6.22
N ARG A 197 -7.45 11.63 -5.66
CA ARG A 197 -8.25 12.87 -5.68
C ARG A 197 -8.57 13.41 -7.09
N GLY A 198 -8.57 12.56 -8.12
CA GLY A 198 -8.92 12.90 -9.51
C GLY A 198 -7.76 12.70 -10.49
N PHE A 199 -8.09 12.22 -11.69
CA PHE A 199 -7.11 11.92 -12.73
C PHE A 199 -7.03 13.05 -13.78
N PRO A 200 -5.85 13.40 -14.27
CA PRO A 200 -4.50 13.00 -13.83
C PRO A 200 -3.97 13.94 -12.71
N ASN A 201 -3.74 13.43 -11.53
CA ASN A 201 -3.14 14.23 -10.45
C ASN A 201 -1.61 14.10 -10.43
N TRP A 202 -0.94 14.74 -11.41
CA TRP A 202 0.51 14.69 -11.55
C TRP A 202 1.26 15.29 -10.36
N ARG A 203 0.64 16.24 -9.63
CA ARG A 203 1.24 16.87 -8.45
C ARG A 203 1.40 15.85 -7.30
N TRP A 204 0.34 15.09 -7.03
CA TRP A 204 0.41 13.98 -6.08
C TRP A 204 1.32 12.86 -6.53
N ALA A 205 1.32 12.54 -7.84
CA ALA A 205 2.21 11.54 -8.39
C ALA A 205 3.68 11.92 -8.20
N LEU A 206 4.04 13.19 -8.39
CA LEU A 206 5.40 13.69 -8.15
C LEU A 206 5.80 13.58 -6.68
N LEU A 207 4.91 14.01 -5.76
CA LEU A 207 5.15 13.90 -4.32
C LEU A 207 5.28 12.44 -3.87
N ALA A 208 4.41 11.57 -4.38
CA ALA A 208 4.47 10.14 -4.10
C ALA A 208 5.72 9.49 -4.67
N ALA A 209 6.17 9.87 -5.88
CA ALA A 209 7.43 9.38 -6.44
C ALA A 209 8.63 9.78 -5.57
N ALA A 210 8.66 11.02 -5.09
CA ALA A 210 9.68 11.48 -4.15
C ALA A 210 9.64 10.68 -2.84
N LEU A 211 8.46 10.48 -2.23
CA LEU A 211 8.31 9.61 -1.06
C LEU A 211 8.78 8.19 -1.37
N GLY A 212 8.43 7.70 -2.56
CA GLY A 212 8.86 6.41 -3.09
C GLY A 212 10.35 6.20 -3.06
N TRP A 213 11.10 7.20 -3.48
CA TRP A 213 12.57 7.21 -3.42
C TRP A 213 13.08 7.08 -1.98
N PHE A 214 12.54 7.88 -1.04
CA PHE A 214 12.98 7.84 0.36
C PHE A 214 12.67 6.49 1.02
N CYS A 215 11.49 5.92 0.79
CA CYS A 215 11.12 4.61 1.32
C CYS A 215 12.00 3.49 0.74
N GLY A 216 12.22 3.49 -0.57
CA GLY A 216 13.08 2.50 -1.23
C GLY A 216 14.55 2.61 -0.80
N HIS A 217 15.06 3.83 -0.62
CA HIS A 217 16.40 4.04 -0.09
C HIS A 217 16.51 3.60 1.38
N ALA A 218 15.47 3.85 2.21
CA ALA A 218 15.41 3.34 3.59
C ALA A 218 15.44 1.81 3.62
N ARG A 219 14.69 1.14 2.73
CA ARG A 219 14.74 -0.33 2.55
C ARG A 219 16.15 -0.80 2.19
N ASN A 220 16.80 -0.15 1.23
CA ASN A 220 18.15 -0.54 0.81
C ASN A 220 19.19 -0.41 1.95
N ARG A 221 19.07 0.62 2.79
CA ARG A 221 19.95 0.82 3.95
C ARG A 221 19.66 -0.12 5.11
N ALA A 222 18.41 -0.48 5.32
CA ALA A 222 17.99 -1.35 6.41
C ALA A 222 18.12 -2.84 6.06
N GLY A 223 18.02 -3.21 4.79
CA GLY A 223 17.79 -4.58 4.34
C GLY A 223 16.38 -5.08 4.69
N SER A 224 15.42 -4.16 4.84
CA SER A 224 14.08 -4.48 5.32
C SER A 224 13.08 -3.40 4.91
N ILE A 225 11.88 -3.80 4.49
CA ILE A 225 10.80 -2.86 4.16
C ILE A 225 10.33 -2.06 5.37
N ARG A 226 10.49 -2.56 6.60
CA ARG A 226 9.99 -1.93 7.82
C ARG A 226 10.55 -0.52 8.04
N ALA A 227 11.77 -0.24 7.60
CA ALA A 227 12.29 1.14 7.63
C ALA A 227 11.52 2.08 6.69
N GLY A 228 11.18 1.62 5.47
CA GLY A 228 10.31 2.35 4.54
C GLY A 228 8.90 2.54 5.11
N VAL A 229 8.34 1.50 5.73
CA VAL A 229 7.03 1.56 6.41
C VAL A 229 6.98 2.66 7.47
N VAL A 230 8.03 2.77 8.30
CA VAL A 230 8.14 3.85 9.31
C VAL A 230 8.16 5.22 8.63
N THR A 231 8.99 5.40 7.60
CA THR A 231 9.06 6.65 6.83
C THR A 231 7.68 7.03 6.29
N HIS A 232 7.04 6.09 5.59
CA HIS A 232 5.73 6.28 4.96
C HIS A 232 4.64 6.61 5.98
N ALA A 233 4.52 5.84 7.04
CA ALA A 233 3.52 6.06 8.08
C ALA A 233 3.66 7.43 8.76
N LEU A 234 4.90 7.87 9.04
CA LEU A 234 5.17 9.20 9.61
C LEU A 234 4.76 10.32 8.65
N VAL A 235 5.08 10.19 7.35
CA VAL A 235 4.70 11.18 6.33
C VAL A 235 3.17 11.32 6.26
N VAL A 236 2.44 10.21 6.20
CA VAL A 236 0.97 10.25 6.11
C VAL A 236 0.33 10.76 7.40
N ALA A 237 0.86 10.37 8.57
CA ALA A 237 0.37 10.88 9.86
C ALA A 237 0.57 12.39 9.97
N THR A 238 1.73 12.90 9.54
CA THR A 238 2.01 14.34 9.48
C THR A 238 1.06 15.05 8.51
N TRP A 239 0.93 14.53 7.29
CA TRP A 239 0.02 15.11 6.31
C TRP A 239 -1.41 15.17 6.84
N ARG A 240 -1.99 14.06 7.29
CA ARG A 240 -3.38 14.02 7.77
C ARG A 240 -3.58 14.72 9.12
N GLY A 241 -2.51 14.95 9.85
CA GLY A 241 -2.55 15.64 11.13
C GLY A 241 -2.57 17.15 11.03
N PHE A 242 -1.96 17.72 9.99
CA PHE A 242 -1.70 19.16 9.90
C PHE A 242 -2.10 19.81 8.58
N PHE A 243 -2.56 19.03 7.60
CA PHE A 243 -2.87 19.53 6.25
C PHE A 243 -4.19 18.95 5.72
N THR A 244 -4.79 19.67 4.74
CA THR A 244 -6.00 19.28 3.99
C THR A 244 -5.74 19.23 2.50
#